data_88edc736a3bb784f08a2bd196dd80d9c
#
_entry.id   88edc736a3bb784f08a2bd196dd80d9c
#
_cell.length_a   1.000
_cell.length_b   1.000
_cell.length_c   1.000
_cell.angle_alpha   90.00
_cell.angle_beta   90.00
_cell.angle_gamma   90.00
#
_symmetry.space_group_name_H-M   'P 1'
#
loop_
_entity.id
_entity.type
_entity.pdbx_description
1 polymer ?
#
loop_
_entity_poly.entity_id
_entity_poly.type
_entity_poly.pdbx_seq_one_letter_code
_entity_poly.pdbx_strand_id
1 'polypeptide(L)' 'MYPNKEVTILFILLRAGLWEKEPESLSLFPLSGESWENIYRMARRQTVTGLVYRGVCHLPDEMLPPEKLLVRW' A
#
# COMPACT_ATOMS: atom_id res chain seq x y z
N MET A 1 4.40 -17.03 3.58
CA MET A 1 3.74 -16.19 4.60
C MET A 1 4.30 -14.77 4.56
N TYR A 2 3.45 -13.80 4.68
CA TYR A 2 3.90 -12.40 4.64
C TYR A 2 4.21 -11.89 6.04
N PRO A 3 5.22 -11.00 6.17
CA PRO A 3 5.52 -10.39 7.47
C PRO A 3 4.32 -9.62 8.02
N ASN A 4 4.19 -9.62 9.36
CA ASN A 4 3.10 -8.91 10.02
C ASN A 4 3.08 -7.42 9.69
N LYS A 5 4.25 -6.81 9.53
CA LYS A 5 4.36 -5.40 9.19
C LYS A 5 3.65 -5.10 7.86
N GLU A 6 3.87 -5.96 6.87
CA GLU A 6 3.27 -5.74 5.54
C GLU A 6 1.76 -5.95 5.56
N VAL A 7 1.29 -6.91 6.34
CA VAL A 7 -0.15 -7.12 6.52
C VAL A 7 -0.77 -5.88 7.17
N THR A 8 -0.14 -5.34 8.19
CA THR A 8 -0.62 -4.14 8.85
C THR A 8 -0.69 -2.96 7.89
N ILE A 9 0.34 -2.79 7.07
CA ILE A 9 0.39 -1.70 6.10
C ILE A 9 -0.70 -1.89 5.04
N LEU A 10 -0.94 -3.11 4.61
CA LEU A 10 -2.02 -3.40 3.66
C LEU A 10 -3.36 -2.89 4.22
N PHE A 11 -3.66 -3.18 5.48
CA PHE A 11 -4.91 -2.73 6.08
C PHE A 11 -4.96 -1.22 6.26
N ILE A 12 -3.82 -0.59 6.55
CA ILE A 12 -3.76 0.87 6.65
C ILE A 12 -4.11 1.51 5.31
N LEU A 13 -3.53 0.99 4.22
CA LEU A 13 -3.80 1.51 2.89
C LEU A 13 -5.24 1.23 2.46
N LEU A 14 -5.74 0.05 2.80
CA LEU A 14 -7.10 -0.32 2.47
C LEU A 14 -8.10 0.62 3.13
N ARG A 15 -7.89 0.93 4.41
CA ARG A 15 -8.73 1.88 5.12
C ARG A 15 -8.65 3.28 4.51
N ALA A 16 -7.45 3.71 4.16
CA ALA A 16 -7.28 5.02 3.52
C ALA A 16 -8.05 5.09 2.21
N GLY A 17 -8.02 4.01 1.42
CA GLY A 17 -8.77 3.96 0.18
C GLY A 17 -10.27 3.96 0.37
N LEU A 18 -10.76 3.22 1.37
CA LEU A 18 -12.18 3.15 1.67
C LEU A 18 -12.75 4.50 2.14
N TRP A 19 -11.98 5.21 2.96
CA TRP A 19 -12.46 6.43 3.62
C TRP A 19 -11.93 7.68 2.95
N GLU A 20 -11.13 7.52 1.89
CA GLU A 20 -10.58 8.60 1.08
C GLU A 20 -9.87 9.66 1.92
N LYS A 21 -8.98 9.20 2.78
CA LYS A 21 -8.19 10.07 3.64
C LYS A 21 -6.75 9.58 3.71
N GLU A 22 -5.87 10.44 4.23
CA GLU A 22 -4.47 10.09 4.39
C GLU A 22 -4.32 8.87 5.28
N PRO A 23 -3.41 7.93 4.94
CA PRO A 23 -3.18 6.75 5.77
C PRO A 23 -2.71 7.11 7.16
N GLU A 24 -3.12 6.30 8.13
CA GLU A 24 -2.63 6.41 9.50
C GLU A 24 -1.17 5.95 9.55
N SER A 25 -0.48 6.27 10.62
CA SER A 25 0.87 5.75 10.88
C SER A 25 1.85 5.94 9.73
N LEU A 26 1.94 7.17 9.22
CA LEU A 26 2.89 7.50 8.15
C LEU A 26 4.33 7.17 8.53
N SER A 27 4.62 7.01 9.83
CA SER A 27 5.96 6.65 10.30
C SER A 27 6.42 5.29 9.79
N LEU A 28 5.51 4.43 9.31
CA LEU A 28 5.87 3.15 8.74
C LEU A 28 6.40 3.26 7.32
N PHE A 29 6.25 4.41 6.70
CA PHE A 29 6.71 4.68 5.34
C PHE A 29 7.96 5.55 5.36
N PRO A 30 8.74 5.59 4.30
CA PRO A 30 8.56 4.83 3.05
C PRO A 30 8.96 3.36 3.21
N LEU A 31 8.50 2.54 2.29
CA LEU A 31 8.79 1.11 2.30
C LEU A 31 9.86 0.76 1.27
N SER A 32 10.53 -0.39 1.48
CA SER A 32 11.43 -0.92 0.47
C SER A 32 10.63 -1.41 -0.73
N GLY A 33 11.30 -1.52 -1.89
CA GLY A 33 10.65 -2.06 -3.08
C GLY A 33 10.12 -3.46 -2.86
N GLU A 34 10.85 -4.28 -2.09
CA GLU A 34 10.41 -5.64 -1.78
C GLU A 34 9.12 -5.64 -0.96
N SER A 35 9.02 -4.77 0.04
CA SER A 35 7.80 -4.67 0.84
C SER A 35 6.62 -4.22 -0.02
N TRP A 36 6.83 -3.27 -0.91
CA TRP A 36 5.79 -2.83 -1.83
C TRP A 36 5.32 -3.96 -2.76
N GLU A 37 6.27 -4.79 -3.27
CA GLU A 37 5.91 -5.93 -4.09
C GLU A 37 5.02 -6.90 -3.32
N ASN A 38 5.38 -7.18 -2.07
CA ASN A 38 4.60 -8.10 -1.24
C ASN A 38 3.20 -7.56 -0.99
N ILE A 39 3.08 -6.27 -0.72
CA ILE A 39 1.78 -5.64 -0.50
C ILE A 39 0.92 -5.71 -1.76
N TYR A 40 1.52 -5.46 -2.92
CA TYR A 40 0.82 -5.57 -4.19
C TYR A 40 0.29 -6.99 -4.41
N ARG A 41 1.13 -7.99 -4.16
CA ARG A 41 0.73 -9.39 -4.31
C ARG A 41 -0.41 -9.76 -3.38
N MET A 42 -0.34 -9.31 -2.13
CA MET A 42 -1.43 -9.54 -1.18
C MET A 42 -2.73 -8.90 -1.65
N ALA A 43 -2.64 -7.68 -2.13
CA ALA A 43 -3.82 -6.97 -2.62
C ALA A 43 -4.46 -7.70 -3.80
N ARG A 44 -3.64 -8.23 -4.70
CA ARG A 44 -4.14 -9.00 -5.84
C ARG A 44 -4.84 -10.27 -5.40
N ARG A 45 -4.25 -10.98 -4.43
CA ARG A 45 -4.82 -12.23 -3.94
C ARG A 45 -6.17 -12.00 -3.26
N GLN A 46 -6.35 -10.86 -2.63
CA GLN A 46 -7.59 -10.51 -1.94
C GLN A 46 -8.56 -9.74 -2.84
N THR A 47 -8.19 -9.50 -4.09
CA THR A 47 -9.03 -8.79 -5.05
C THR A 47 -9.37 -7.37 -4.58
N VAL A 48 -8.41 -6.71 -3.91
CA VAL A 48 -8.62 -5.36 -3.38
C VAL A 48 -7.60 -4.36 -3.92
N THR A 49 -6.98 -4.67 -5.08
CA THR A 49 -5.96 -3.80 -5.64
C THR A 49 -6.45 -2.37 -5.86
N GLY A 50 -7.68 -2.21 -6.31
CA GLY A 50 -8.23 -0.87 -6.55
C GLY A 50 -8.35 -0.04 -5.29
N LEU A 51 -8.83 -0.64 -4.20
CA LEU A 51 -8.97 0.05 -2.92
C LEU A 51 -7.62 0.39 -2.32
N VAL A 52 -6.67 -0.54 -2.39
CA VAL A 52 -5.33 -0.31 -1.88
C VAL A 52 -4.64 0.78 -2.69
N TYR A 53 -4.82 0.80 -4.00
CA TYR A 53 -4.27 1.85 -4.85
C TYR A 53 -4.81 3.23 -4.45
N ARG A 54 -6.09 3.31 -4.13
CA ARG A 54 -6.67 4.57 -3.66
C ARG A 54 -5.98 5.05 -2.39
N GLY A 55 -5.69 4.11 -1.48
CA GLY A 55 -4.94 4.44 -0.28
C GLY A 55 -3.53 4.93 -0.61
N VAL A 56 -2.88 4.28 -1.56
CA VAL A 56 -1.55 4.68 -2.01
C VAL A 56 -1.56 6.12 -2.54
N CYS A 57 -2.61 6.49 -3.26
CA CYS A 57 -2.72 7.83 -3.81
C CYS A 57 -2.81 8.93 -2.75
N HIS A 58 -3.14 8.57 -1.52
CA HIS A 58 -3.19 9.53 -0.42
C HIS A 58 -1.84 9.68 0.30
N LEU A 59 -0.82 8.94 -0.12
CA LEU A 59 0.51 9.06 0.49
C LEU A 59 1.25 10.28 -0.08
N PRO A 60 2.13 10.92 0.74
CA PRO A 60 3.03 11.94 0.22
C PRO A 60 3.91 11.36 -0.89
N ASP A 61 4.35 12.20 -1.83
CA ASP A 61 5.11 11.76 -2.99
C ASP A 61 6.35 10.94 -2.62
N GLU A 62 7.06 11.34 -1.58
CA GLU A 62 8.29 10.66 -1.17
C GLU A 62 8.04 9.27 -0.56
N MET A 63 6.79 8.93 -0.31
CA MET A 63 6.42 7.65 0.28
C MET A 63 5.74 6.70 -0.70
N LEU A 64 5.63 7.10 -1.97
CA LEU A 64 4.98 6.29 -2.98
C LEU A 64 5.83 5.07 -3.36
N PRO A 65 5.19 3.98 -3.84
CA PRO A 65 5.95 2.84 -4.36
C PRO A 65 6.76 3.20 -5.60
N PRO A 66 7.73 2.34 -5.98
CA PRO A 66 8.49 2.58 -7.21
C PRO A 66 7.58 2.74 -8.42
N GLU A 67 7.99 3.62 -9.33
CA GLU A 67 7.19 3.92 -10.52
C GLU A 67 6.85 2.66 -11.32
N LYS A 68 7.77 1.74 -11.45
CA LYS A 68 7.54 0.49 -12.18
C LYS A 68 6.38 -0.30 -11.58
N LEU A 69 6.28 -0.31 -10.27
CA LEU A 69 5.20 -1.01 -9.59
C LEU A 69 3.88 -0.27 -9.74
N LEU A 70 3.91 1.05 -9.68
CA LEU A 70 2.70 1.86 -9.86
C LEU A 70 2.06 1.61 -11.22
N VAL A 71 2.87 1.43 -12.25
CA VAL A 71 2.35 1.13 -13.60
C VAL A 71 1.62 -0.21 -13.62
N ARG A 72 2.11 -1.18 -12.85
CA ARG A 72 1.48 -2.50 -12.76
C ARG A 72 0.21 -2.47 -11.89
N TRP A 73 0.17 -1.55 -10.97
CA TRP A 73 -0.94 -1.45 -10.03
C TRP A 73 -2.19 -0.92 -10.74
#